data_fa526625e1e230b1074578c7ede137cd
#
_entry.id   fa526625e1e230b1074578c7ede137cd
#
_cell.length_a   1.000
_cell.length_b   1.000
_cell.length_c   1.000
_cell.angle_alpha   90.00
_cell.angle_beta   90.00
_cell.angle_gamma   90.00
#
_symmetry.space_group_name_H-M   'P 1'
#
loop_
_entity.id
_entity.type
_entity.pdbx_description
1 polymer ?
#
loop_
_entity_poly.entity_id
_entity_poly.type
_entity_poly.pdbx_seq_one_letter_code
_entity_poly.pdbx_strand_id
1 'polypeptide(L)'
;MTGQTQTAGTVAGAVAPAAEARDISKRYGATVALHSAGISIAAGETHALVGRNGAGKSTLVSILTGLQRPDSGQVHFDGVPAPALADRDAWRQRVACVYQKSTIIPTLTVAENLFLNRQAGRGLIDWRGLRRRAADLLEGYGVAVDPAAPAGSLSVEQRQLVEIARALSFGAKFIILDEPTAQLDAAAIERLFGRMRELQAAGVTFLFISHHLQEVYEVCQTVTVLRDARHILTQPVDMVAREALVAAMTGDAGETLAGIDRPAVPESAPVVLDVAGLGLAGFYADVDLTVRAGELVGLIGSGSSGKVALAETIAGLRRADTGTVSLAGSTPKPGSVPAALAAGLGYLPQDRHREGLVPLLSVAENATLPITDRLGPAGIIAPARQRAVAQRMIETYDIKTDGPHQPVNGLSGGNAQKVVLARALANDPKALVMVSPTAGVDVRSKDSLLRAVAEAAARGTGVLIVSDELDDLRSCDRVLVMFHGRVVREVSRGWADAELVTAVEGVEEL
;
A
#
# COMPACT_ATOMS: atom_id res chain seq x y z
N MET A 1 53.30 18.60 38.56
CA MET A 1 53.41 17.17 38.92
C MET A 1 52.07 16.57 38.70
N THR A 2 52.09 15.91 37.82
CA THR A 2 51.89 14.62 37.12
C THR A 2 50.52 14.55 36.46
N GLY A 3 50.59 14.68 35.12
CA GLY A 3 49.47 14.38 34.26
C GLY A 3 49.15 12.88 34.27
N GLN A 4 47.89 12.52 34.17
CA GLN A 4 47.47 11.22 33.74
C GLN A 4 46.71 11.37 32.42
N THR A 5 47.40 10.96 31.36
CA THR A 5 46.87 10.73 30.04
C THR A 5 46.02 9.49 30.15
N GLN A 6 44.67 9.62 30.06
CA GLN A 6 43.80 8.47 29.83
C GLN A 6 43.88 8.10 28.35
N THR A 7 44.57 7.02 28.09
CA THR A 7 44.55 6.30 26.81
C THR A 7 43.14 5.78 26.53
N ALA A 8 42.55 6.26 25.45
CA ALA A 8 41.34 5.69 24.87
C ALA A 8 41.58 4.22 24.54
N GLY A 9 40.95 3.32 25.25
CA GLY A 9 40.95 1.90 24.97
C GLY A 9 40.23 1.64 23.67
N THR A 10 40.96 1.13 22.68
CA THR A 10 40.44 0.59 21.43
C THR A 10 39.57 -0.62 21.77
N VAL A 11 38.25 -0.48 21.66
CA VAL A 11 37.32 -1.60 21.75
C VAL A 11 37.53 -2.47 20.52
N ALA A 12 38.00 -3.70 20.74
CA ALA A 12 38.27 -4.68 19.72
C ALA A 12 36.98 -5.06 18.97
N GLY A 13 37.03 -4.96 17.60
CA GLY A 13 36.33 -5.87 16.71
C GLY A 13 34.82 -5.77 16.59
N ALA A 14 34.20 -4.60 16.61
CA ALA A 14 32.82 -4.48 16.14
C ALA A 14 32.80 -4.64 14.60
N VAL A 15 32.16 -5.70 14.10
CA VAL A 15 31.95 -5.91 12.67
C VAL A 15 31.19 -4.69 12.11
N ALA A 16 31.68 -4.10 11.02
CA ALA A 16 31.03 -2.93 10.42
C ALA A 16 29.61 -3.32 9.96
N PRO A 17 28.61 -2.46 10.17
CA PRO A 17 27.25 -2.73 9.68
C PRO A 17 27.23 -2.86 8.16
N ALA A 18 26.38 -3.76 7.64
CA ALA A 18 26.19 -3.95 6.19
C ALA A 18 25.68 -2.67 5.53
N ALA A 19 24.80 -1.94 6.21
CA ALA A 19 24.33 -0.63 5.78
C ALA A 19 24.08 0.27 6.98
N GLU A 20 24.42 1.53 6.86
CA GLU A 20 24.22 2.52 7.90
C GLU A 20 23.84 3.88 7.29
N ALA A 21 22.82 4.51 7.84
CA ALA A 21 22.46 5.90 7.56
C ALA A 21 22.56 6.70 8.87
N ARG A 22 23.32 7.79 8.84
CA ARG A 22 23.58 8.65 10.02
C ARG A 22 23.05 10.05 9.77
N ASP A 23 22.24 10.54 10.70
CA ASP A 23 21.72 11.92 10.75
C ASP A 23 21.09 12.41 9.45
N ILE A 24 20.37 11.50 8.78
CA ILE A 24 19.75 11.78 7.49
C ILE A 24 18.61 12.78 7.66
N SER A 25 18.71 13.89 6.93
CA SER A 25 17.60 14.84 6.80
C SER A 25 17.23 15.01 5.32
N LYS A 26 15.92 15.16 5.07
CA LYS A 26 15.36 15.38 3.73
C LYS A 26 14.09 16.20 3.78
N ARG A 27 14.01 17.19 2.88
CA ARG A 27 12.81 18.03 2.69
C ARG A 27 12.35 18.03 1.25
N TYR A 28 11.04 18.14 1.08
CA TYR A 28 10.39 18.37 -0.22
C TYR A 28 9.53 19.63 -0.11
N GLY A 29 10.06 20.75 -0.57
CA GLY A 29 9.42 22.05 -0.36
C GLY A 29 9.23 22.35 1.14
N ALA A 30 7.99 22.53 1.57
CA ALA A 30 7.66 22.78 2.98
C ALA A 30 7.63 21.50 3.84
N THR A 31 7.53 20.32 3.23
CA THR A 31 7.39 19.05 3.95
C THR A 31 8.74 18.50 4.40
N VAL A 32 8.89 18.22 5.69
CA VAL A 32 10.04 17.50 6.26
C VAL A 32 9.75 16.01 6.15
N ALA A 33 10.48 15.30 5.29
CA ALA A 33 10.31 13.87 5.09
C ALA A 33 11.21 13.02 6.00
N LEU A 34 12.38 13.55 6.38
CA LEU A 34 13.28 12.98 7.39
C LEU A 34 13.97 14.11 8.16
N HIS A 35 14.14 13.93 9.47
CA HIS A 35 14.79 14.88 10.37
C HIS A 35 15.77 14.15 11.28
N SER A 36 17.06 14.24 10.95
CA SER A 36 18.16 13.57 11.67
C SER A 36 17.87 12.08 11.96
N ALA A 37 17.28 11.39 10.98
CA ALA A 37 16.95 9.99 11.10
C ALA A 37 18.18 9.10 10.88
N GLY A 38 18.27 8.01 11.63
CA GLY A 38 19.37 7.04 11.52
C GLY A 38 18.87 5.61 11.53
N ILE A 39 19.63 4.72 10.89
CA ILE A 39 19.46 3.28 10.95
C ILE A 39 20.82 2.60 10.82
N SER A 40 21.05 1.53 11.55
CA SER A 40 22.25 0.71 11.45
C SER A 40 21.82 -0.75 11.36
N ILE A 41 22.24 -1.44 10.32
CA ILE A 41 21.82 -2.79 9.96
C ILE A 41 23.04 -3.70 10.00
N ALA A 42 23.04 -4.69 10.90
CA ALA A 42 24.15 -5.62 11.04
C ALA A 42 24.25 -6.56 9.84
N ALA A 43 25.47 -7.02 9.53
CA ALA A 43 25.67 -7.97 8.44
C ALA A 43 25.03 -9.32 8.77
N GLY A 44 24.28 -9.88 7.82
CA GLY A 44 23.62 -11.17 7.96
C GLY A 44 22.35 -11.17 8.82
N GLU A 45 21.79 -9.99 9.17
CA GLU A 45 20.50 -9.91 9.84
C GLU A 45 19.35 -9.59 8.88
N THR A 46 18.13 -9.90 9.28
CA THR A 46 16.90 -9.30 8.75
C THR A 46 16.45 -8.23 9.71
N HIS A 47 16.52 -6.98 9.27
CA HIS A 47 16.20 -5.80 10.05
C HIS A 47 14.86 -5.22 9.62
N ALA A 48 13.92 -5.07 10.53
CA ALA A 48 12.63 -4.46 10.23
C ALA A 48 12.69 -2.93 10.25
N LEU A 49 12.06 -2.27 9.28
CA LEU A 49 11.79 -0.85 9.30
C LEU A 49 10.29 -0.63 9.33
N VAL A 50 9.77 -0.20 10.47
CA VAL A 50 8.34 -0.03 10.70
C VAL A 50 7.98 1.44 10.99
N GLY A 51 6.70 1.77 10.89
CA GLY A 51 6.15 3.11 11.11
C GLY A 51 4.93 3.36 10.24
N ARG A 52 4.12 4.33 10.62
CA ARG A 52 2.91 4.73 9.87
C ARG A 52 3.24 5.22 8.45
N ASN A 53 2.21 5.30 7.61
CA ASN A 53 2.33 5.96 6.32
C ASN A 53 2.73 7.43 6.52
N GLY A 54 3.67 7.91 5.71
CA GLY A 54 4.26 9.26 5.89
C GLY A 54 5.37 9.38 6.94
N ALA A 55 5.71 8.31 7.69
CA ALA A 55 6.80 8.34 8.68
C ALA A 55 8.22 8.56 8.11
N GLY A 56 8.39 8.51 6.78
CA GLY A 56 9.67 8.73 6.11
C GLY A 56 10.34 7.46 5.58
N LYS A 57 9.74 6.26 5.75
CA LYS A 57 10.32 4.98 5.32
C LYS A 57 10.76 4.98 3.86
N SER A 58 9.87 5.30 2.92
CA SER A 58 10.17 5.29 1.48
C SER A 58 11.22 6.35 1.09
N THR A 59 11.29 7.46 1.82
CA THR A 59 12.34 8.46 1.65
C THR A 59 13.71 7.92 2.09
N LEU A 60 13.76 7.24 3.23
CA LEU A 60 14.99 6.60 3.72
C LEU A 60 15.45 5.50 2.73
N VAL A 61 14.54 4.67 2.24
CA VAL A 61 14.82 3.66 1.19
C VAL A 61 15.40 4.30 -0.08
N SER A 62 14.79 5.39 -0.55
CA SER A 62 15.27 6.11 -1.74
C SER A 62 16.69 6.66 -1.56
N ILE A 63 17.06 7.02 -0.34
CA ILE A 63 18.42 7.47 0.00
C ILE A 63 19.38 6.27 0.10
N LEU A 64 18.98 5.18 0.79
CA LEU A 64 19.76 3.96 0.91
C LEU A 64 20.01 3.25 -0.44
N THR A 65 19.14 3.47 -1.43
CA THR A 65 19.30 2.92 -2.79
C THR A 65 19.98 3.89 -3.77
N GLY A 66 20.38 5.06 -3.30
CA GLY A 66 21.04 6.07 -4.14
C GLY A 66 20.12 6.71 -5.19
N LEU A 67 18.80 6.55 -5.07
CA LEU A 67 17.83 7.23 -5.93
C LEU A 67 17.70 8.70 -5.58
N GLN A 68 17.94 9.04 -4.32
CA GLN A 68 17.85 10.40 -3.80
C GLN A 68 19.07 10.77 -2.97
N ARG A 69 19.47 12.04 -3.06
CA ARG A 69 20.49 12.62 -2.18
C ARG A 69 19.84 13.13 -0.90
N PRO A 70 20.36 12.82 0.29
CA PRO A 70 19.95 13.50 1.51
C PRO A 70 20.36 14.97 1.46
N ASP A 71 19.66 15.84 2.19
CA ASP A 71 20.04 17.25 2.36
C ASP A 71 21.18 17.38 3.38
N SER A 72 21.21 16.49 4.38
CA SER A 72 22.33 16.31 5.32
C SER A 72 22.41 14.84 5.78
N GLY A 73 23.54 14.48 6.39
CA GLY A 73 23.84 13.12 6.84
C GLY A 73 24.61 12.29 5.81
N GLN A 74 24.93 11.06 6.17
CA GLN A 74 25.78 10.17 5.38
C GLN A 74 25.26 8.73 5.37
N VAL A 75 25.49 8.02 4.25
CA VAL A 75 25.23 6.59 4.11
C VAL A 75 26.54 5.85 3.97
N HIS A 76 26.69 4.70 4.63
CA HIS A 76 27.83 3.82 4.57
C HIS A 76 27.37 2.38 4.28
N PHE A 77 28.17 1.62 3.54
CA PHE A 77 28.02 0.18 3.32
C PHE A 77 29.32 -0.50 3.75
N ASP A 78 29.23 -1.52 4.59
CA ASP A 78 30.40 -2.23 5.16
C ASP A 78 31.44 -1.25 5.76
N GLY A 79 30.96 -0.18 6.39
CA GLY A 79 31.80 0.87 6.97
C GLY A 79 32.41 1.86 5.96
N VAL A 80 32.17 1.68 4.66
CA VAL A 80 32.70 2.57 3.60
C VAL A 80 31.60 3.55 3.16
N PRO A 81 31.92 4.84 2.93
CA PRO A 81 30.95 5.79 2.39
C PRO A 81 30.27 5.29 1.10
N ALA A 82 28.99 5.57 0.96
CA ALA A 82 28.20 5.19 -0.21
C ALA A 82 28.82 5.76 -1.52
N PRO A 83 28.67 5.06 -2.65
CA PRO A 83 29.19 5.52 -3.94
C PRO A 83 28.60 6.87 -4.36
N ALA A 84 29.29 7.57 -5.27
CA ALA A 84 28.71 8.75 -5.92
C ALA A 84 27.39 8.39 -6.62
N LEU A 85 26.37 9.26 -6.56
CA LEU A 85 25.03 8.97 -7.13
C LEU A 85 25.07 8.69 -8.64
N ALA A 86 26.06 9.20 -9.36
CA ALA A 86 26.24 8.93 -10.78
C ALA A 86 26.75 7.51 -11.07
N ASP A 87 27.41 6.85 -10.10
CA ASP A 87 27.98 5.52 -10.27
C ASP A 87 26.93 4.43 -9.96
N ARG A 88 26.03 4.21 -10.90
CA ARG A 88 24.94 3.26 -10.76
C ARG A 88 25.39 1.81 -10.61
N ASP A 89 26.53 1.45 -11.18
CA ASP A 89 27.04 0.08 -11.11
C ASP A 89 27.63 -0.22 -9.73
N ALA A 90 28.35 0.73 -9.13
CA ALA A 90 28.81 0.62 -7.76
C ALA A 90 27.65 0.53 -6.76
N TRP A 91 26.56 1.29 -6.96
CA TRP A 91 25.35 1.17 -6.13
C TRP A 91 24.71 -0.21 -6.23
N ARG A 92 24.53 -0.75 -7.45
CA ARG A 92 23.93 -2.09 -7.67
C ARG A 92 24.72 -3.22 -7.02
N GLN A 93 26.04 -3.06 -6.84
CA GLN A 93 26.87 -4.03 -6.15
C GLN A 93 26.74 -3.96 -4.62
N ARG A 94 26.25 -2.86 -4.07
CA ARG A 94 26.09 -2.64 -2.63
C ARG A 94 24.69 -2.99 -2.15
N VAL A 95 23.67 -2.49 -2.85
CA VAL A 95 22.27 -2.58 -2.43
C VAL A 95 21.36 -2.86 -3.60
N ALA A 96 20.34 -3.66 -3.35
CA ALA A 96 19.22 -3.83 -4.27
C ALA A 96 17.90 -3.67 -3.52
N CYS A 97 16.85 -3.26 -4.23
CA CYS A 97 15.53 -3.09 -3.66
C CYS A 97 14.49 -3.85 -4.51
N VAL A 98 13.69 -4.65 -3.83
CA VAL A 98 12.45 -5.21 -4.35
C VAL A 98 11.33 -4.28 -3.85
N TYR A 99 10.74 -3.55 -4.78
CA TYR A 99 9.74 -2.54 -4.49
C TYR A 99 8.34 -3.17 -4.38
N GLN A 100 7.45 -2.52 -3.65
CA GLN A 100 6.03 -2.88 -3.55
C GLN A 100 5.37 -3.05 -4.94
N LYS A 101 5.69 -2.19 -5.89
CA LYS A 101 5.33 -2.38 -7.31
C LYS A 101 6.47 -3.07 -8.04
N SER A 102 6.20 -4.28 -8.55
CA SER A 102 7.19 -5.07 -9.30
C SER A 102 7.83 -4.27 -10.44
N THR A 103 9.14 -4.36 -10.53
CA THR A 103 9.96 -3.75 -11.60
C THR A 103 10.20 -4.72 -12.76
N ILE A 104 9.58 -5.89 -12.74
CA ILE A 104 9.59 -6.87 -13.83
C ILE A 104 8.82 -6.30 -15.03
N ILE A 105 9.40 -6.40 -16.21
CA ILE A 105 8.75 -6.02 -17.47
C ILE A 105 7.94 -7.23 -17.95
N PRO A 106 6.58 -7.20 -17.92
CA PRO A 106 5.74 -8.36 -18.16
C PRO A 106 5.86 -8.95 -19.56
N THR A 107 6.18 -8.11 -20.55
CA THR A 107 6.30 -8.51 -21.96
C THR A 107 7.62 -9.18 -22.30
N LEU A 108 8.62 -9.09 -21.44
CA LEU A 108 9.91 -9.76 -21.58
C LEU A 108 9.88 -11.13 -20.90
N THR A 109 10.76 -12.03 -21.35
CA THR A 109 11.00 -13.31 -20.68
C THR A 109 11.68 -13.12 -19.33
N VAL A 110 11.67 -14.14 -18.48
CA VAL A 110 12.39 -14.14 -17.20
C VAL A 110 13.89 -13.92 -17.43
N ALA A 111 14.50 -14.59 -18.40
CA ALA A 111 15.91 -14.41 -18.73
C ALA A 111 16.25 -12.99 -19.17
N GLU A 112 15.39 -12.35 -19.95
CA GLU A 112 15.58 -10.95 -20.35
C GLU A 112 15.46 -9.99 -19.16
N ASN A 113 14.52 -10.22 -18.26
CA ASN A 113 14.38 -9.43 -17.03
C ASN A 113 15.59 -9.57 -16.09
N LEU A 114 16.14 -10.79 -15.93
CA LEU A 114 17.33 -11.04 -15.11
C LEU A 114 18.57 -10.33 -15.62
N PHE A 115 18.75 -10.28 -16.96
CA PHE A 115 19.96 -9.75 -17.59
C PHE A 115 19.72 -8.49 -18.43
N LEU A 116 18.66 -7.73 -18.13
CA LEU A 116 18.37 -6.47 -18.82
C LEU A 116 19.58 -5.53 -18.73
N ASN A 117 20.00 -5.00 -19.90
CA ASN A 117 21.17 -4.12 -20.05
C ASN A 117 22.53 -4.74 -19.61
N ARG A 118 22.61 -6.09 -19.53
CA ARG A 118 23.84 -6.81 -19.16
C ARG A 118 24.32 -7.78 -20.25
N GLN A 119 23.89 -7.58 -21.47
CA GLN A 119 24.41 -8.37 -22.59
C GLN A 119 25.83 -7.92 -22.90
N ALA A 120 26.77 -8.87 -22.86
CA ALA A 120 28.17 -8.61 -23.20
C ALA A 120 28.34 -8.37 -24.71
N GLY A 121 28.89 -7.21 -25.08
CA GLY A 121 29.41 -6.95 -26.43
C GLY A 121 28.52 -6.10 -27.33
N ARG A 122 29.14 -5.51 -28.36
CA ARG A 122 28.51 -4.81 -29.48
C ARG A 122 28.17 -5.85 -30.55
N GLY A 123 27.06 -6.58 -30.46
CA GLY A 123 26.75 -7.60 -31.44
C GLY A 123 25.41 -8.30 -31.24
N LEU A 124 25.26 -9.44 -31.86
CA LEU A 124 24.06 -10.28 -31.74
C LEU A 124 23.94 -10.86 -30.33
N ILE A 125 22.72 -10.88 -29.81
CA ILE A 125 22.43 -11.45 -28.47
C ILE A 125 22.47 -12.98 -28.58
N ASP A 126 23.30 -13.63 -27.76
CA ASP A 126 23.29 -15.08 -27.59
C ASP A 126 22.11 -15.47 -26.68
N TRP A 127 20.95 -15.68 -27.28
CA TRP A 127 19.73 -16.07 -26.59
C TRP A 127 19.82 -17.43 -25.88
N ARG A 128 20.60 -18.36 -26.43
CA ARG A 128 20.78 -19.68 -25.80
C ARG A 128 21.68 -19.55 -24.55
N GLY A 129 22.77 -18.85 -24.65
CA GLY A 129 23.65 -18.56 -23.53
C GLY A 129 22.95 -17.73 -22.45
N LEU A 130 22.12 -16.77 -22.83
CA LEU A 130 21.35 -15.95 -21.89
C LEU A 130 20.38 -16.84 -21.06
N ARG A 131 19.62 -17.72 -21.72
CA ARG A 131 18.69 -18.64 -21.04
C ARG A 131 19.39 -19.63 -20.13
N ARG A 132 20.55 -20.17 -20.57
CA ARG A 132 21.34 -21.08 -19.73
C ARG A 132 21.82 -20.37 -18.45
N ARG A 133 22.44 -19.19 -18.58
CA ARG A 133 22.86 -18.39 -17.42
C ARG A 133 21.70 -18.04 -16.50
N ALA A 134 20.51 -17.79 -17.06
CA ALA A 134 19.32 -17.53 -16.28
C ALA A 134 18.85 -18.79 -15.53
N ALA A 135 18.89 -19.96 -16.17
CA ALA A 135 18.58 -21.22 -15.52
C ALA A 135 19.53 -21.49 -14.35
N ASP A 136 20.84 -21.41 -14.60
CA ASP A 136 21.90 -21.63 -13.58
C ASP A 136 21.71 -20.66 -12.39
N LEU A 137 21.36 -19.39 -12.66
CA LEU A 137 21.12 -18.40 -11.62
C LEU A 137 19.88 -18.74 -10.79
N LEU A 138 18.76 -19.04 -11.45
CA LEU A 138 17.49 -19.39 -10.77
C LEU A 138 17.64 -20.67 -9.96
N GLU A 139 18.30 -21.68 -10.50
CA GLU A 139 18.61 -22.92 -9.79
C GLU A 139 19.48 -22.67 -8.56
N GLY A 140 20.54 -21.87 -8.70
CA GLY A 140 21.45 -21.48 -7.61
C GLY A 140 20.73 -20.76 -6.45
N TYR A 141 19.64 -20.06 -6.75
CA TYR A 141 18.78 -19.45 -5.73
C TYR A 141 17.48 -20.22 -5.48
N GLY A 142 17.34 -21.46 -6.02
CA GLY A 142 16.19 -22.36 -5.83
C GLY A 142 14.85 -21.76 -6.30
N VAL A 143 14.87 -20.94 -7.35
CA VAL A 143 13.69 -20.35 -7.95
C VAL A 143 13.21 -21.22 -9.11
N ALA A 144 12.15 -21.97 -8.90
CA ALA A 144 11.60 -22.90 -9.90
C ALA A 144 10.72 -22.16 -10.92
N VAL A 145 11.37 -21.51 -11.90
CA VAL A 145 10.71 -20.76 -12.97
C VAL A 145 11.43 -21.01 -14.29
N ASP A 146 10.67 -21.20 -15.39
CA ASP A 146 11.23 -21.34 -16.72
C ASP A 146 11.84 -20.00 -17.20
N PRO A 147 13.14 -19.93 -17.49
CA PRO A 147 13.80 -18.74 -17.99
C PRO A 147 13.19 -18.20 -19.31
N ALA A 148 12.55 -19.05 -20.09
CA ALA A 148 11.94 -18.68 -21.37
C ALA A 148 10.48 -18.20 -21.21
N ALA A 149 9.86 -18.40 -20.05
CA ALA A 149 8.49 -17.96 -19.80
C ALA A 149 8.36 -16.42 -19.86
N PRO A 150 7.27 -15.88 -20.44
CA PRO A 150 6.94 -14.47 -20.32
C PRO A 150 6.77 -14.09 -18.84
N ALA A 151 7.44 -13.05 -18.37
CA ALA A 151 7.39 -12.68 -16.95
C ALA A 151 5.98 -12.24 -16.49
N GLY A 152 5.14 -11.81 -17.41
CA GLY A 152 3.72 -11.51 -17.13
C GLY A 152 2.87 -12.72 -16.75
N SER A 153 3.28 -13.95 -17.11
CA SER A 153 2.58 -15.19 -16.76
C SER A 153 2.91 -15.72 -15.36
N LEU A 154 3.93 -15.15 -14.71
CA LEU A 154 4.34 -15.57 -13.38
C LEU A 154 3.34 -15.15 -12.31
N SER A 155 3.20 -15.96 -11.25
CA SER A 155 2.52 -15.55 -10.02
C SER A 155 3.24 -14.37 -9.35
N VAL A 156 2.58 -13.69 -8.42
CA VAL A 156 3.18 -12.59 -7.65
C VAL A 156 4.43 -13.08 -6.91
N GLU A 157 4.34 -14.23 -6.23
CA GLU A 157 5.44 -14.88 -5.53
C GLU A 157 6.63 -15.16 -6.47
N GLN A 158 6.37 -15.79 -7.62
CA GLN A 158 7.41 -16.10 -8.59
C GLN A 158 8.12 -14.83 -9.10
N ARG A 159 7.37 -13.76 -9.35
CA ARG A 159 7.94 -12.47 -9.76
C ARG A 159 8.87 -11.89 -8.70
N GLN A 160 8.47 -11.93 -7.42
CA GLN A 160 9.31 -11.47 -6.32
C GLN A 160 10.60 -12.29 -6.19
N LEU A 161 10.52 -13.61 -6.27
CA LEU A 161 11.70 -14.47 -6.24
C LEU A 161 12.65 -14.18 -7.41
N VAL A 162 12.12 -13.92 -8.61
CA VAL A 162 12.92 -13.48 -9.77
C VAL A 162 13.56 -12.11 -9.51
N GLU A 163 12.89 -11.17 -8.86
CA GLU A 163 13.48 -9.87 -8.49
C GLU A 163 14.60 -10.01 -7.47
N ILE A 164 14.43 -10.86 -6.47
CA ILE A 164 15.49 -11.18 -5.50
C ILE A 164 16.68 -11.84 -6.20
N ALA A 165 16.45 -12.84 -7.05
CA ALA A 165 17.52 -13.49 -7.83
C ALA A 165 18.25 -12.49 -8.73
N ARG A 166 17.51 -11.58 -9.38
CA ARG A 166 18.09 -10.47 -10.16
C ARG A 166 18.95 -9.57 -9.29
N ALA A 167 18.47 -9.20 -8.10
CA ALA A 167 19.21 -8.38 -7.15
C ALA A 167 20.55 -9.04 -6.75
N LEU A 168 20.51 -10.29 -6.33
CA LEU A 168 21.68 -11.08 -5.94
C LEU A 168 22.67 -11.26 -7.10
N SER A 169 22.19 -11.35 -8.33
CA SER A 169 23.02 -11.52 -9.52
C SER A 169 23.93 -10.31 -9.84
N PHE A 170 23.71 -9.17 -9.21
CA PHE A 170 24.61 -8.00 -9.26
C PHE A 170 25.73 -8.07 -8.21
N GLY A 171 25.68 -9.05 -7.29
CA GLY A 171 26.64 -9.20 -6.20
C GLY A 171 26.24 -8.44 -4.92
N ALA A 172 25.08 -7.79 -4.90
CA ALA A 172 24.56 -7.14 -3.70
C ALA A 172 24.30 -8.19 -2.60
N LYS A 173 24.79 -7.90 -1.39
CA LYS A 173 24.52 -8.70 -0.19
C LYS A 173 23.53 -8.00 0.76
N PHE A 174 23.17 -6.77 0.47
CA PHE A 174 22.16 -6.02 1.21
C PHE A 174 20.94 -5.81 0.31
N ILE A 175 19.80 -6.35 0.72
CA ILE A 175 18.54 -6.35 -0.04
C ILE A 175 17.46 -5.67 0.78
N ILE A 176 16.81 -4.68 0.20
CA ILE A 176 15.63 -4.00 0.76
C ILE A 176 14.39 -4.67 0.16
N LEU A 177 13.48 -5.12 1.02
CA LEU A 177 12.17 -5.67 0.65
C LEU A 177 11.11 -4.69 1.12
N ASP A 178 10.44 -4.01 0.19
CA ASP A 178 9.42 -2.99 0.49
C ASP A 178 8.02 -3.59 0.35
N GLU A 179 7.39 -3.91 1.49
CA GLU A 179 6.08 -4.58 1.61
C GLU A 179 5.94 -5.85 0.73
N PRO A 180 6.85 -6.82 0.85
CA PRO A 180 6.91 -7.93 -0.09
C PRO A 180 5.72 -8.90 0.04
N THR A 181 4.98 -8.86 1.11
CA THR A 181 3.87 -9.78 1.45
C THR A 181 2.49 -9.27 1.07
N ALA A 182 2.36 -7.98 0.71
CA ALA A 182 1.08 -7.29 0.52
C ALA A 182 0.11 -7.94 -0.50
N GLN A 183 0.61 -8.76 -1.43
CA GLN A 183 -0.19 -9.43 -2.47
C GLN A 183 -0.07 -10.97 -2.42
N LEU A 184 0.49 -11.52 -1.35
CA LEU A 184 0.72 -12.96 -1.18
C LEU A 184 -0.35 -13.58 -0.27
N ASP A 185 -0.69 -14.84 -0.53
CA ASP A 185 -1.44 -15.65 0.43
C ASP A 185 -0.51 -16.21 1.53
N ALA A 186 -1.09 -16.74 2.61
CA ALA A 186 -0.35 -17.23 3.77
C ALA A 186 0.72 -18.29 3.39
N ALA A 187 0.40 -19.20 2.47
CA ALA A 187 1.34 -20.24 2.04
C ALA A 187 2.53 -19.66 1.26
N ALA A 188 2.29 -18.63 0.44
CA ALA A 188 3.35 -17.93 -0.28
C ALA A 188 4.22 -17.08 0.66
N ILE A 189 3.65 -16.48 1.71
CA ILE A 189 4.40 -15.76 2.76
C ILE A 189 5.36 -16.71 3.47
N GLU A 190 4.90 -17.87 3.91
CA GLU A 190 5.73 -18.90 4.54
C GLU A 190 6.89 -19.34 3.66
N ARG A 191 6.64 -19.57 2.35
CA ARG A 191 7.71 -19.93 1.40
C ARG A 191 8.71 -18.78 1.22
N LEU A 192 8.25 -17.53 1.15
CA LEU A 192 9.12 -16.37 1.06
C LEU A 192 10.02 -16.25 2.29
N PHE A 193 9.46 -16.41 3.50
CA PHE A 193 10.20 -16.33 4.74
C PHE A 193 11.22 -17.50 4.89
N GLY A 194 10.82 -18.71 4.48
CA GLY A 194 11.74 -19.83 4.38
C GLY A 194 12.94 -19.51 3.50
N ARG A 195 12.68 -18.91 2.33
CA ARG A 195 13.74 -18.50 1.40
C ARG A 195 14.61 -17.37 1.94
N MET A 196 14.03 -16.39 2.62
CA MET A 196 14.78 -15.32 3.28
C MET A 196 15.74 -15.87 4.32
N ARG A 197 15.29 -16.84 5.16
CA ARG A 197 16.14 -17.50 6.18
C ARG A 197 17.31 -18.25 5.53
N GLU A 198 17.09 -18.94 4.42
CA GLU A 198 18.16 -19.64 3.67
C GLU A 198 19.20 -18.66 3.11
N LEU A 199 18.75 -17.57 2.50
CA LEU A 199 19.62 -16.52 1.96
C LEU A 199 20.38 -15.78 3.07
N GLN A 200 19.73 -15.53 4.20
CA GLN A 200 20.35 -14.94 5.39
C GLN A 200 21.46 -15.85 5.93
N ALA A 201 21.22 -17.16 6.03
CA ALA A 201 22.24 -18.15 6.41
C ALA A 201 23.42 -18.19 5.42
N ALA A 202 23.20 -17.82 4.15
CA ALA A 202 24.23 -17.64 3.14
C ALA A 202 24.92 -16.25 3.18
N GLY A 203 24.61 -15.41 4.18
CA GLY A 203 25.25 -14.12 4.43
C GLY A 203 24.58 -12.92 3.72
N VAL A 204 23.34 -13.07 3.24
CA VAL A 204 22.55 -11.96 2.74
C VAL A 204 21.93 -11.19 3.91
N THR A 205 21.95 -9.88 3.84
CA THR A 205 21.36 -8.98 4.82
C THR A 205 20.07 -8.39 4.26
N PHE A 206 19.01 -8.34 5.04
CA PHE A 206 17.73 -7.80 4.61
C PHE A 206 17.31 -6.57 5.42
N LEU A 207 16.79 -5.55 4.74
CA LEU A 207 15.93 -4.53 5.33
C LEU A 207 14.50 -4.83 4.91
N PHE A 208 13.70 -5.27 5.87
CA PHE A 208 12.33 -5.70 5.67
C PHE A 208 11.38 -4.57 6.09
N ILE A 209 10.64 -4.02 5.13
CA ILE A 209 9.68 -2.95 5.39
C ILE A 209 8.31 -3.59 5.37
N SER A 210 7.65 -3.57 6.51
CA SER A 210 6.29 -4.05 6.66
C SER A 210 5.52 -3.18 7.65
N HIS A 211 4.23 -3.14 7.50
CA HIS A 211 3.32 -2.62 8.50
C HIS A 211 2.63 -3.74 9.29
N HIS A 212 2.92 -5.01 8.96
CA HIS A 212 2.40 -6.20 9.64
C HIS A 212 3.38 -6.67 10.71
N LEU A 213 3.04 -6.43 11.98
CA LEU A 213 3.94 -6.76 13.09
C LEU A 213 4.17 -8.26 13.25
N GLN A 214 3.18 -9.10 12.94
CA GLN A 214 3.36 -10.56 12.95
C GLN A 214 4.54 -11.00 12.10
N GLU A 215 4.66 -10.46 10.88
CA GLU A 215 5.76 -10.76 9.97
C GLU A 215 7.11 -10.30 10.55
N VAL A 216 7.12 -9.13 11.19
CA VAL A 216 8.32 -8.59 11.83
C VAL A 216 8.81 -9.55 12.93
N TYR A 217 7.90 -10.02 13.80
CA TYR A 217 8.24 -10.97 14.87
C TYR A 217 8.63 -12.35 14.36
N GLU A 218 8.19 -12.72 13.16
CA GLU A 218 8.47 -14.03 12.59
C GLU A 218 9.84 -14.10 11.89
N VAL A 219 10.24 -13.05 11.16
CA VAL A 219 11.39 -13.12 10.26
C VAL A 219 12.54 -12.17 10.61
N CYS A 220 12.30 -11.15 11.45
CA CYS A 220 13.31 -10.12 11.76
C CYS A 220 13.97 -10.34 13.12
N GLN A 221 15.24 -9.95 13.23
CA GLN A 221 16.00 -9.96 14.48
C GLN A 221 16.02 -8.60 15.19
N THR A 222 16.02 -7.53 14.42
CA THR A 222 16.07 -6.15 14.92
C THR A 222 14.95 -5.34 14.29
N VAL A 223 14.40 -4.37 15.00
CA VAL A 223 13.38 -3.44 14.50
C VAL A 223 13.80 -2.00 14.74
N THR A 224 13.66 -1.17 13.71
CA THR A 224 13.74 0.29 13.78
C THR A 224 12.38 0.89 13.52
N VAL A 225 11.95 1.79 14.41
CA VAL A 225 10.69 2.55 14.27
C VAL A 225 10.98 3.95 13.78
N LEU A 226 10.33 4.36 12.70
CA LEU A 226 10.23 5.75 12.27
C LEU A 226 8.83 6.28 12.57
N ARG A 227 8.77 7.51 13.12
CA ARG A 227 7.53 8.26 13.33
C ARG A 227 7.79 9.75 13.13
N ASP A 228 6.89 10.43 12.43
CA ASP A 228 6.94 11.89 12.20
C ASP A 228 8.30 12.36 11.67
N ALA A 229 8.80 11.65 10.65
CA ALA A 229 10.09 11.90 10.01
C ALA A 229 11.32 11.69 10.93
N ARG A 230 11.19 11.06 12.09
CA ARG A 230 12.25 10.86 13.09
C ARG A 230 12.45 9.37 13.40
N HIS A 231 13.66 9.05 13.80
CA HIS A 231 13.98 7.78 14.44
C HIS A 231 13.45 7.80 15.88
N ILE A 232 12.73 6.76 16.28
CA ILE A 232 12.15 6.63 17.62
C ILE A 232 12.92 5.61 18.45
N LEU A 233 13.11 4.39 17.92
CA LEU A 233 13.89 3.36 18.59
C LEU A 233 14.50 2.38 17.58
N THR A 234 15.56 1.71 17.99
CA THR A 234 16.09 0.50 17.35
C THR A 234 16.40 -0.51 18.45
N GLN A 235 15.80 -1.69 18.40
CA GLN A 235 15.95 -2.75 19.41
C GLN A 235 15.85 -4.13 18.79
N PRO A 236 16.41 -5.19 19.44
CA PRO A 236 16.12 -6.57 19.10
C PRO A 236 14.61 -6.84 19.22
N VAL A 237 14.05 -7.58 18.26
CA VAL A 237 12.60 -7.84 18.19
C VAL A 237 12.10 -8.62 19.42
N ASP A 238 12.90 -9.57 19.94
CA ASP A 238 12.60 -10.36 21.12
C ASP A 238 12.60 -9.56 22.44
N MET A 239 13.17 -8.34 22.44
CA MET A 239 13.23 -7.45 23.60
C MET A 239 12.09 -6.40 23.62
N VAL A 240 11.25 -6.35 22.57
CA VAL A 240 10.16 -5.38 22.45
C VAL A 240 8.81 -6.08 22.48
N ALA A 241 7.99 -5.80 23.49
CA ALA A 241 6.60 -6.26 23.51
C ALA A 241 5.82 -5.63 22.34
N ARG A 242 4.85 -6.35 21.78
CA ARG A 242 4.06 -5.89 20.63
C ARG A 242 3.35 -4.56 20.92
N GLU A 243 2.79 -4.43 22.11
CA GLU A 243 2.11 -3.20 22.57
C GLU A 243 3.07 -2.00 22.62
N ALA A 244 4.31 -2.22 23.09
CA ALA A 244 5.34 -1.18 23.12
C ALA A 244 5.77 -0.76 21.70
N LEU A 245 5.83 -1.72 20.76
CA LEU A 245 6.15 -1.44 19.37
C LEU A 245 5.01 -0.64 18.70
N VAL A 246 3.75 -1.02 18.94
CA VAL A 246 2.57 -0.26 18.51
C VAL A 246 2.61 1.17 19.06
N ALA A 247 2.85 1.35 20.36
CA ALA A 247 2.95 2.66 20.99
C ALA A 247 4.08 3.50 20.39
N ALA A 248 5.24 2.90 20.09
CA ALA A 248 6.34 3.59 19.42
C ALA A 248 5.97 4.06 18.00
N MET A 249 5.19 3.27 17.26
CA MET A 249 4.74 3.60 15.90
C MET A 249 3.64 4.67 15.88
N THR A 250 2.71 4.64 16.86
CA THR A 250 1.52 5.53 16.89
C THR A 250 1.77 6.79 17.71
N GLY A 251 2.64 6.75 18.70
CA GLY A 251 2.88 7.83 19.68
C GLY A 251 1.86 7.81 20.84
N ASP A 252 2.12 8.63 21.85
CA ASP A 252 1.15 8.87 22.91
C ASP A 252 -0.08 9.55 22.30
N ALA A 253 -1.26 9.11 22.71
CA ALA A 253 -2.57 9.49 22.16
C ALA A 253 -2.94 10.97 22.46
N GLY A 254 -2.10 11.92 22.07
CA GLY A 254 -2.28 13.36 22.37
C GLY A 254 -2.82 14.21 21.22
N GLU A 255 -2.62 13.84 19.97
CA GLU A 255 -3.13 14.58 18.81
C GLU A 255 -3.96 13.67 17.89
N THR A 256 -5.13 13.30 18.36
CA THR A 256 -6.19 12.76 17.50
C THR A 256 -6.56 13.87 16.52
N LEU A 257 -6.20 13.74 15.25
CA LEU A 257 -6.83 14.56 14.21
C LEU A 257 -8.34 14.37 14.39
N ALA A 258 -9.03 15.43 14.81
CA ALA A 258 -10.46 15.37 15.04
C ALA A 258 -11.13 14.96 13.74
N GLY A 259 -11.83 13.84 13.74
CA GLY A 259 -12.69 13.44 12.61
C GLY A 259 -13.72 14.55 12.35
N ILE A 260 -14.32 14.53 11.16
CA ILE A 260 -15.40 15.47 10.82
C ILE A 260 -16.53 15.23 11.82
N ASP A 261 -16.86 16.25 12.61
CA ASP A 261 -17.95 16.15 13.60
C ASP A 261 -19.28 15.98 12.86
N ARG A 262 -19.98 14.88 13.17
CA ARG A 262 -21.25 14.51 12.55
C ARG A 262 -22.20 13.99 13.63
N PRO A 263 -23.50 14.26 13.53
CA PRO A 263 -24.48 13.67 14.43
C PRO A 263 -24.48 12.14 14.28
N ALA A 264 -24.68 11.44 15.38
CA ALA A 264 -24.82 9.99 15.37
C ALA A 264 -26.01 9.56 14.51
N VAL A 265 -25.82 8.52 13.73
CA VAL A 265 -26.91 7.94 12.91
C VAL A 265 -27.84 7.13 13.82
N PRO A 266 -29.15 7.38 13.82
CA PRO A 266 -30.07 6.64 14.66
C PRO A 266 -30.16 5.17 14.24
N GLU A 267 -30.31 4.28 15.19
CA GLU A 267 -30.49 2.83 14.94
C GLU A 267 -31.71 2.53 14.06
N SER A 268 -32.69 3.42 14.05
CA SER A 268 -33.89 3.32 13.21
C SER A 268 -33.67 3.70 11.75
N ALA A 269 -32.49 4.23 11.39
CA ALA A 269 -32.17 4.57 9.99
C ALA A 269 -32.19 3.30 9.12
N PRO A 270 -32.74 3.38 7.89
CA PRO A 270 -32.87 2.20 7.02
C PRO A 270 -31.49 1.64 6.64
N VAL A 271 -31.39 0.31 6.61
CA VAL A 271 -30.21 -0.40 6.10
C VAL A 271 -30.16 -0.24 4.59
N VAL A 272 -29.07 0.28 4.07
CA VAL A 272 -28.84 0.50 2.62
C VAL A 272 -27.81 -0.46 2.01
N LEU A 273 -26.97 -1.06 2.84
CA LEU A 273 -26.12 -2.19 2.46
C LEU A 273 -26.24 -3.25 3.55
N ASP A 274 -26.56 -4.46 3.14
CA ASP A 274 -26.65 -5.63 4.02
C ASP A 274 -25.90 -6.80 3.38
N VAL A 275 -24.94 -7.33 4.11
CA VAL A 275 -24.10 -8.47 3.72
C VAL A 275 -24.34 -9.56 4.75
N ALA A 276 -24.82 -10.72 4.32
CA ALA A 276 -25.19 -11.82 5.19
C ALA A 276 -24.50 -13.13 4.79
N GLY A 277 -23.68 -13.69 5.70
CA GLY A 277 -22.99 -14.96 5.57
C GLY A 277 -22.08 -15.04 4.34
N LEU A 278 -21.51 -13.90 3.91
CA LEU A 278 -20.76 -13.82 2.64
C LEU A 278 -19.43 -14.55 2.74
N GLY A 279 -19.14 -15.42 1.76
CA GLY A 279 -17.89 -16.18 1.70
C GLY A 279 -17.33 -16.27 0.28
N LEU A 280 -16.02 -16.20 0.19
CA LEU A 280 -15.23 -16.40 -1.03
C LEU A 280 -13.96 -17.19 -0.70
N ALA A 281 -13.87 -18.40 -1.23
CA ALA A 281 -12.78 -19.33 -0.94
C ALA A 281 -11.40 -18.70 -1.19
N GLY A 282 -10.50 -18.84 -0.22
CA GLY A 282 -9.15 -18.27 -0.27
C GLY A 282 -9.05 -16.78 0.12
N PHE A 283 -10.17 -16.10 0.40
CA PHE A 283 -10.18 -14.68 0.76
C PHE A 283 -10.87 -14.41 2.09
N TYR A 284 -12.14 -14.83 2.24
CA TYR A 284 -12.92 -14.58 3.46
C TYR A 284 -14.07 -15.58 3.60
N ALA A 285 -14.59 -15.73 4.83
CA ALA A 285 -15.67 -16.64 5.14
C ALA A 285 -16.61 -16.05 6.20
N ASP A 286 -17.91 -16.30 6.02
CA ASP A 286 -18.95 -16.02 7.01
C ASP A 286 -18.92 -14.56 7.49
N VAL A 287 -18.92 -13.62 6.53
CA VAL A 287 -18.89 -12.20 6.81
C VAL A 287 -20.28 -11.62 6.84
N ASP A 288 -20.62 -11.00 7.98
CA ASP A 288 -21.84 -10.21 8.18
C ASP A 288 -21.45 -8.75 8.41
N LEU A 289 -22.10 -7.84 7.70
CA LEU A 289 -22.01 -6.40 7.95
C LEU A 289 -23.23 -5.66 7.41
N THR A 290 -23.58 -4.58 8.06
CA THR A 290 -24.64 -3.68 7.61
C THR A 290 -24.14 -2.26 7.52
N VAL A 291 -24.71 -1.44 6.62
CA VAL A 291 -24.49 0.01 6.59
C VAL A 291 -25.87 0.68 6.49
N ARG A 292 -26.13 1.64 7.36
CA ARG A 292 -27.37 2.40 7.38
C ARG A 292 -27.28 3.67 6.52
N ALA A 293 -28.42 4.20 6.14
CA ALA A 293 -28.49 5.49 5.46
C ALA A 293 -27.82 6.59 6.30
N GLY A 294 -26.84 7.27 5.71
CA GLY A 294 -26.07 8.32 6.38
C GLY A 294 -24.93 7.82 7.28
N GLU A 295 -24.77 6.51 7.46
CA GLU A 295 -23.71 5.93 8.28
C GLU A 295 -22.39 5.84 7.49
N LEU A 296 -21.26 6.13 8.16
CA LEU A 296 -19.92 5.83 7.71
C LEU A 296 -19.38 4.64 8.50
N VAL A 297 -19.19 3.51 7.84
CA VAL A 297 -18.59 2.31 8.41
C VAL A 297 -17.19 2.14 7.86
N GLY A 298 -16.21 1.98 8.75
CA GLY A 298 -14.84 1.63 8.39
C GLY A 298 -14.65 0.12 8.31
N LEU A 299 -13.81 -0.35 7.42
CA LEU A 299 -13.31 -1.72 7.39
C LEU A 299 -11.79 -1.69 7.29
N ILE A 300 -11.13 -2.16 8.34
CA ILE A 300 -9.67 -2.25 8.43
C ILE A 300 -9.23 -3.70 8.59
N GLY A 301 -7.99 -4.01 8.24
CA GLY A 301 -7.38 -5.32 8.41
C GLY A 301 -6.06 -5.39 7.67
N SER A 302 -5.29 -6.45 7.85
CA SER A 302 -4.06 -6.66 7.12
C SER A 302 -4.29 -6.79 5.60
N GLY A 303 -3.26 -6.70 4.79
CA GLY A 303 -3.35 -6.87 3.32
C GLY A 303 -3.96 -8.22 2.92
N SER A 304 -3.72 -9.27 3.71
CA SER A 304 -4.26 -10.62 3.53
C SER A 304 -5.61 -10.87 4.20
N SER A 305 -6.18 -9.87 4.87
CA SER A 305 -7.45 -10.03 5.61
C SER A 305 -8.66 -10.35 4.73
N GLY A 306 -8.58 -10.10 3.41
CA GLY A 306 -9.69 -10.30 2.48
C GLY A 306 -10.61 -9.08 2.30
N LYS A 307 -10.37 -7.97 3.01
CA LYS A 307 -11.22 -6.75 2.98
C LYS A 307 -11.43 -6.16 1.59
N VAL A 308 -10.38 -6.17 0.74
CA VAL A 308 -10.48 -5.66 -0.65
C VAL A 308 -11.35 -6.59 -1.48
N ALA A 309 -11.13 -7.90 -1.38
CA ALA A 309 -11.95 -8.89 -2.08
C ALA A 309 -13.43 -8.83 -1.66
N LEU A 310 -13.70 -8.53 -0.38
CA LEU A 310 -15.06 -8.29 0.13
C LEU A 310 -15.69 -7.07 -0.55
N ALA A 311 -14.99 -5.93 -0.62
CA ALA A 311 -15.45 -4.72 -1.30
C ALA A 311 -15.72 -4.97 -2.79
N GLU A 312 -14.83 -5.68 -3.48
CA GLU A 312 -14.99 -6.06 -4.88
C GLU A 312 -16.19 -7.01 -5.09
N THR A 313 -16.46 -7.90 -4.13
CA THR A 313 -17.63 -8.78 -4.20
C THR A 313 -18.92 -7.99 -4.01
N ILE A 314 -18.97 -7.05 -3.07
CA ILE A 314 -20.11 -6.14 -2.88
C ILE A 314 -20.36 -5.32 -4.16
N ALA A 315 -19.29 -4.87 -4.82
CA ALA A 315 -19.37 -4.13 -6.07
C ALA A 315 -19.75 -4.99 -7.29
N GLY A 316 -19.83 -6.32 -7.15
CA GLY A 316 -20.12 -7.24 -8.23
C GLY A 316 -18.95 -7.52 -9.18
N LEU A 317 -17.72 -7.15 -8.79
CA LEU A 317 -16.47 -7.48 -9.51
C LEU A 317 -16.06 -8.93 -9.29
N ARG A 318 -16.40 -9.49 -8.12
CA ARG A 318 -16.22 -10.92 -7.79
C ARG A 318 -17.56 -11.55 -7.51
N ARG A 319 -17.62 -12.87 -7.67
CA ARG A 319 -18.79 -13.67 -7.31
C ARG A 319 -18.49 -14.42 -6.01
N ALA A 320 -19.31 -14.20 -5.00
CA ALA A 320 -19.24 -14.97 -3.76
C ALA A 320 -19.60 -16.44 -3.98
N ASP A 321 -19.04 -17.32 -3.16
CA ASP A 321 -19.40 -18.74 -3.13
C ASP A 321 -20.62 -18.98 -2.25
N THR A 322 -20.75 -18.21 -1.16
CA THR A 322 -21.85 -18.29 -0.18
C THR A 322 -22.35 -16.90 0.19
N GLY A 323 -23.54 -16.84 0.81
CA GLY A 323 -24.13 -15.63 1.33
C GLY A 323 -24.77 -14.73 0.31
N THR A 324 -25.20 -13.56 0.75
CA THR A 324 -25.95 -12.59 -0.06
C THR A 324 -25.51 -11.15 0.21
N VAL A 325 -25.65 -10.31 -0.82
CA VAL A 325 -25.51 -8.85 -0.71
C VAL A 325 -26.84 -8.23 -1.09
N SER A 326 -27.38 -7.37 -0.21
CA SER A 326 -28.58 -6.58 -0.45
C SER A 326 -28.24 -5.09 -0.45
N LEU A 327 -28.77 -4.36 -1.42
CA LEU A 327 -28.60 -2.91 -1.61
C LEU A 327 -29.96 -2.24 -1.60
N ALA A 328 -30.24 -1.44 -0.57
CA ALA A 328 -31.52 -0.75 -0.36
C ALA A 328 -32.74 -1.69 -0.53
N GLY A 329 -32.65 -2.91 0.00
CA GLY A 329 -33.69 -3.94 -0.06
C GLY A 329 -33.75 -4.72 -1.39
N SER A 330 -32.84 -4.46 -2.33
CA SER A 330 -32.71 -5.22 -3.60
C SER A 330 -31.49 -6.13 -3.53
N THR A 331 -31.61 -7.38 -4.00
CA THR A 331 -30.49 -8.33 -4.10
C THR A 331 -30.00 -8.37 -5.54
N PRO A 332 -28.90 -7.67 -5.87
CA PRO A 332 -28.38 -7.66 -7.23
C PRO A 332 -27.82 -9.03 -7.63
N LYS A 333 -27.80 -9.30 -8.92
CA LYS A 333 -27.19 -10.54 -9.46
C LYS A 333 -25.72 -10.63 -9.04
N PRO A 334 -25.29 -11.70 -8.35
CA PRO A 334 -23.90 -11.86 -7.93
C PRO A 334 -22.91 -11.83 -9.09
N GLY A 335 -21.78 -11.16 -8.92
CA GLY A 335 -20.75 -11.02 -9.94
C GLY A 335 -21.16 -10.12 -11.12
N SER A 336 -22.04 -9.14 -10.90
CA SER A 336 -22.52 -8.22 -11.94
C SER A 336 -22.45 -6.76 -11.47
N VAL A 337 -21.42 -6.05 -11.91
CA VAL A 337 -21.26 -4.61 -11.66
C VAL A 337 -22.47 -3.79 -12.15
N PRO A 338 -23.01 -4.03 -13.39
CA PRO A 338 -24.20 -3.30 -13.82
C PRO A 338 -25.40 -3.49 -12.89
N ALA A 339 -25.59 -4.71 -12.35
CA ALA A 339 -26.69 -4.98 -11.42
C ALA A 339 -26.49 -4.26 -10.07
N ALA A 340 -25.27 -4.21 -9.55
CA ALA A 340 -24.96 -3.48 -8.33
C ALA A 340 -25.16 -1.97 -8.50
N LEU A 341 -24.70 -1.39 -9.61
CA LEU A 341 -24.93 0.02 -9.94
C LEU A 341 -26.42 0.35 -10.08
N ALA A 342 -27.19 -0.51 -10.76
CA ALA A 342 -28.63 -0.32 -10.91
C ALA A 342 -29.39 -0.44 -9.58
N ALA A 343 -28.88 -1.22 -8.61
CA ALA A 343 -29.40 -1.34 -7.26
C ALA A 343 -29.02 -0.13 -6.36
N GLY A 344 -28.28 0.83 -6.88
CA GLY A 344 -27.92 2.08 -6.17
C GLY A 344 -26.58 2.03 -5.46
N LEU A 345 -25.63 1.20 -5.92
CA LEU A 345 -24.25 1.22 -5.42
C LEU A 345 -23.41 2.27 -6.16
N GLY A 346 -22.58 3.02 -5.41
CA GLY A 346 -21.41 3.72 -5.90
C GLY A 346 -20.13 2.95 -5.52
N TYR A 347 -19.12 2.93 -6.38
CA TYR A 347 -17.87 2.23 -6.10
C TYR A 347 -16.65 3.06 -6.48
N LEU A 348 -15.71 3.18 -5.55
CA LEU A 348 -14.40 3.78 -5.74
C LEU A 348 -13.33 2.70 -5.53
N PRO A 349 -12.63 2.30 -6.60
CA PRO A 349 -11.67 1.20 -6.57
C PRO A 349 -10.33 1.61 -5.94
N GLN A 350 -9.51 0.62 -5.58
CA GLN A 350 -8.20 0.81 -4.98
C GLN A 350 -7.21 1.48 -5.95
N ASP A 351 -7.12 1.01 -7.20
CA ASP A 351 -6.24 1.59 -8.22
C ASP A 351 -7.02 2.49 -9.18
N ARG A 352 -6.97 3.82 -8.89
CA ARG A 352 -7.64 4.81 -9.73
C ARG A 352 -7.18 4.83 -11.19
N HIS A 353 -5.92 4.47 -11.47
CA HIS A 353 -5.36 4.54 -12.82
C HIS A 353 -5.73 3.34 -13.68
N ARG A 354 -5.88 2.15 -13.09
CA ARG A 354 -6.23 0.91 -13.80
C ARG A 354 -7.73 0.66 -13.84
N GLU A 355 -8.45 1.04 -12.77
CA GLU A 355 -9.84 0.65 -12.54
C GLU A 355 -10.77 1.86 -12.44
N GLY A 356 -10.26 2.96 -11.92
CA GLY A 356 -11.04 4.16 -11.62
C GLY A 356 -11.20 5.11 -12.80
N LEU A 357 -10.27 5.19 -13.73
CA LEU A 357 -10.25 6.19 -14.80
C LEU A 357 -9.99 5.57 -16.17
N VAL A 358 -10.50 6.22 -17.19
CA VAL A 358 -10.11 5.98 -18.59
C VAL A 358 -9.17 7.13 -18.99
N PRO A 359 -7.85 6.89 -19.08
CA PRO A 359 -6.83 7.95 -19.07
C PRO A 359 -6.93 8.97 -20.19
N LEU A 360 -7.38 8.56 -21.38
CA LEU A 360 -7.49 9.41 -22.56
C LEU A 360 -8.82 10.17 -22.66
N LEU A 361 -9.81 9.79 -21.86
CA LEU A 361 -11.07 10.49 -21.80
C LEU A 361 -10.97 11.75 -20.94
N SER A 362 -11.80 12.73 -21.24
CA SER A 362 -11.90 14.00 -20.51
C SER A 362 -12.44 13.79 -19.10
N VAL A 363 -12.32 14.85 -18.27
CA VAL A 363 -12.95 14.93 -16.95
C VAL A 363 -14.46 14.73 -17.07
N ALA A 364 -15.11 15.35 -18.08
CA ALA A 364 -16.54 15.21 -18.30
C ALA A 364 -16.95 13.78 -18.60
N GLU A 365 -16.26 13.12 -19.52
CA GLU A 365 -16.57 11.73 -19.90
C GLU A 365 -16.34 10.77 -18.72
N ASN A 366 -15.23 10.91 -17.99
CA ASN A 366 -14.96 10.08 -16.82
C ASN A 366 -15.99 10.27 -15.70
N ALA A 367 -16.29 11.50 -15.33
CA ALA A 367 -17.20 11.80 -14.23
C ALA A 367 -18.64 11.38 -14.51
N THR A 368 -19.07 11.43 -15.78
CA THR A 368 -20.47 11.16 -16.17
C THR A 368 -20.71 9.74 -16.73
N LEU A 369 -19.68 8.88 -16.75
CA LEU A 369 -19.77 7.54 -17.32
C LEU A 369 -20.96 6.70 -16.80
N PRO A 370 -21.29 6.69 -15.48
CA PRO A 370 -22.41 5.89 -14.96
C PRO A 370 -23.80 6.44 -15.27
N ILE A 371 -23.90 7.67 -15.80
CA ILE A 371 -25.18 8.37 -16.02
C ILE A 371 -25.39 8.77 -17.49
N THR A 372 -24.73 8.08 -18.40
CA THR A 372 -24.78 8.38 -19.83
C THR A 372 -26.20 8.33 -20.40
N ASP A 373 -27.05 7.45 -19.87
CA ASP A 373 -28.47 7.32 -20.20
C ASP A 373 -29.30 8.55 -19.83
N ARG A 374 -28.85 9.35 -18.85
CA ARG A 374 -29.50 10.59 -18.40
C ARG A 374 -29.04 11.83 -19.16
N LEU A 375 -28.00 11.71 -20.00
CA LEU A 375 -27.37 12.84 -20.68
C LEU A 375 -28.04 13.18 -22.01
N GLY A 376 -28.98 12.38 -22.49
CA GLY A 376 -29.75 12.65 -23.69
C GLY A 376 -30.76 11.55 -24.01
N PRO A 377 -31.62 11.75 -25.00
CA PRO A 377 -32.65 10.79 -25.38
C PRO A 377 -32.06 9.62 -26.15
N ALA A 378 -32.68 8.45 -26.04
CA ALA A 378 -32.43 7.23 -26.84
C ALA A 378 -30.93 6.81 -26.87
N GLY A 379 -30.19 6.99 -25.78
CA GLY A 379 -28.77 6.62 -25.68
C GLY A 379 -27.79 7.60 -26.38
N ILE A 380 -28.28 8.71 -26.90
CA ILE A 380 -27.44 9.76 -27.52
C ILE A 380 -27.03 10.75 -26.43
N ILE A 381 -25.73 10.91 -26.20
CA ILE A 381 -25.19 11.87 -25.24
C ILE A 381 -25.23 13.25 -25.85
N ALA A 382 -25.96 14.20 -25.20
CA ALA A 382 -25.94 15.61 -25.57
C ALA A 382 -24.69 16.30 -24.98
N PRO A 383 -23.70 16.74 -25.78
CA PRO A 383 -22.43 17.25 -25.27
C PRO A 383 -22.58 18.46 -24.36
N ALA A 384 -23.56 19.35 -24.63
CA ALA A 384 -23.83 20.51 -23.80
C ALA A 384 -24.34 20.13 -22.41
N ARG A 385 -25.22 19.09 -22.32
CA ARG A 385 -25.74 18.59 -21.07
C ARG A 385 -24.65 17.88 -20.25
N GLN A 386 -23.83 17.05 -20.93
CA GLN A 386 -22.68 16.40 -20.30
C GLN A 386 -21.72 17.42 -19.68
N ARG A 387 -21.35 18.45 -20.45
CA ARG A 387 -20.49 19.55 -19.95
C ARG A 387 -21.10 20.27 -18.74
N ALA A 388 -22.37 20.58 -18.79
CA ALA A 388 -23.04 21.26 -17.69
C ALA A 388 -23.09 20.43 -16.41
N VAL A 389 -23.29 19.10 -16.54
CA VAL A 389 -23.23 18.17 -15.40
C VAL A 389 -21.81 18.09 -14.85
N ALA A 390 -20.81 17.90 -15.73
CA ALA A 390 -19.41 17.82 -15.33
C ALA A 390 -18.90 19.12 -14.67
N GLN A 391 -19.34 20.28 -15.18
CA GLN A 391 -18.97 21.56 -14.59
C GLN A 391 -19.46 21.68 -13.14
N ARG A 392 -20.71 21.28 -12.86
CA ARG A 392 -21.22 21.23 -11.48
C ARG A 392 -20.43 20.27 -10.60
N MET A 393 -20.05 19.09 -11.12
CA MET A 393 -19.21 18.16 -10.37
C MET A 393 -17.82 18.73 -10.06
N ILE A 394 -17.20 19.43 -11.03
CA ILE A 394 -15.92 20.11 -10.86
C ILE A 394 -16.01 21.12 -9.71
N GLU A 395 -17.08 21.91 -9.67
CA GLU A 395 -17.32 22.93 -8.63
C GLU A 395 -17.62 22.28 -7.27
N THR A 396 -18.52 21.25 -7.24
CA THR A 396 -18.93 20.57 -6.01
C THR A 396 -17.77 19.88 -5.32
N TYR A 397 -16.88 19.22 -6.07
CA TYR A 397 -15.77 18.45 -5.52
C TYR A 397 -14.44 19.21 -5.54
N ASP A 398 -14.45 20.50 -5.87
CA ASP A 398 -13.25 21.36 -5.98
C ASP A 398 -12.15 20.68 -6.80
N ILE A 399 -12.47 20.20 -8.01
CA ILE A 399 -11.52 19.55 -8.92
C ILE A 399 -10.71 20.63 -9.63
N LYS A 400 -9.40 20.69 -9.41
CA LYS A 400 -8.50 21.61 -10.12
C LYS A 400 -8.19 21.04 -11.50
N THR A 401 -8.72 21.67 -12.53
CA THR A 401 -8.64 21.27 -13.94
C THR A 401 -8.75 22.50 -14.83
N ASP A 402 -8.22 22.40 -16.06
CA ASP A 402 -8.39 23.43 -17.11
C ASP A 402 -9.82 23.45 -17.70
N GLY A 403 -10.70 22.57 -17.19
CA GLY A 403 -12.10 22.48 -17.57
C GLY A 403 -12.57 21.07 -17.90
N PRO A 404 -13.88 20.90 -18.21
CA PRO A 404 -14.49 19.61 -18.45
C PRO A 404 -13.86 18.80 -19.60
N HIS A 405 -13.15 19.45 -20.51
CA HIS A 405 -12.52 18.84 -21.67
C HIS A 405 -11.12 18.27 -21.43
N GLN A 406 -10.49 18.65 -20.31
CA GLN A 406 -9.14 18.21 -20.00
C GLN A 406 -9.10 16.67 -19.87
N PRO A 407 -8.18 15.97 -20.57
CA PRO A 407 -7.94 14.55 -20.34
C PRO A 407 -7.48 14.29 -18.91
N VAL A 408 -7.98 13.22 -18.27
CA VAL A 408 -7.71 12.97 -16.84
C VAL A 408 -6.28 12.56 -16.55
N ASN A 409 -5.53 12.07 -17.53
CA ASN A 409 -4.11 11.75 -17.38
C ASN A 409 -3.21 12.96 -17.15
N GLY A 410 -3.70 14.19 -17.42
CA GLY A 410 -3.02 15.45 -17.12
C GLY A 410 -3.31 16.01 -15.71
N LEU A 411 -4.14 15.35 -14.92
CA LEU A 411 -4.46 15.78 -13.56
C LEU A 411 -3.42 15.33 -12.54
N SER A 412 -3.28 16.11 -11.46
CA SER A 412 -2.57 15.63 -10.26
C SER A 412 -3.31 14.47 -9.63
N GLY A 413 -2.59 13.63 -8.84
CA GLY A 413 -3.17 12.44 -8.19
C GLY A 413 -4.42 12.75 -7.35
N GLY A 414 -4.42 13.85 -6.59
CA GLY A 414 -5.57 14.28 -5.79
C GLY A 414 -6.77 14.69 -6.64
N ASN A 415 -6.56 15.42 -7.75
CA ASN A 415 -7.66 15.82 -8.63
C ASN A 415 -8.19 14.64 -9.44
N ALA A 416 -7.33 13.73 -9.86
CA ALA A 416 -7.72 12.46 -10.49
C ALA A 416 -8.63 11.65 -9.54
N GLN A 417 -8.29 11.57 -8.25
CA GLN A 417 -9.10 10.88 -7.24
C GLN A 417 -10.47 11.53 -7.03
N LYS A 418 -10.53 12.86 -7.03
CA LYS A 418 -11.79 13.61 -6.97
C LYS A 418 -12.70 13.33 -8.18
N VAL A 419 -12.13 13.12 -9.38
CA VAL A 419 -12.93 12.71 -10.56
C VAL A 419 -13.51 11.30 -10.35
N VAL A 420 -12.74 10.35 -9.78
CA VAL A 420 -13.25 9.01 -9.46
C VAL A 420 -14.37 9.07 -8.42
N LEU A 421 -14.22 9.91 -7.39
CA LEU A 421 -15.28 10.12 -6.39
C LEU A 421 -16.53 10.76 -7.03
N ALA A 422 -16.37 11.79 -7.85
CA ALA A 422 -17.48 12.42 -8.59
C ALA A 422 -18.22 11.39 -9.45
N ARG A 423 -17.50 10.51 -10.14
CA ARG A 423 -18.06 9.40 -10.91
C ARG A 423 -18.84 8.42 -10.01
N ALA A 424 -18.26 8.02 -8.85
CA ALA A 424 -18.92 7.10 -7.94
C ALA A 424 -20.22 7.66 -7.35
N LEU A 425 -20.29 8.97 -7.17
CA LEU A 425 -21.46 9.71 -6.65
C LEU A 425 -22.41 10.21 -7.73
N ALA A 426 -22.07 10.09 -9.03
CA ALA A 426 -22.83 10.67 -10.14
C ALA A 426 -24.28 10.18 -10.23
N ASN A 427 -24.55 8.97 -9.78
CA ASN A 427 -25.88 8.33 -9.83
C ASN A 427 -26.68 8.48 -8.52
N ASP A 428 -26.26 9.36 -7.61
CA ASP A 428 -26.87 9.55 -6.28
C ASP A 428 -27.05 8.20 -5.55
N PRO A 429 -25.96 7.46 -5.31
CA PRO A 429 -26.03 6.10 -4.79
C PRO A 429 -26.62 6.07 -3.37
N LYS A 430 -27.34 4.98 -3.05
CA LYS A 430 -27.83 4.69 -1.70
C LYS A 430 -26.72 4.18 -0.81
N ALA A 431 -25.80 3.38 -1.37
CA ALA A 431 -24.59 2.89 -0.72
C ALA A 431 -23.37 3.24 -1.54
N LEU A 432 -22.29 3.66 -0.89
CA LEU A 432 -21.00 3.94 -1.48
C LEU A 432 -19.93 3.05 -0.85
N VAL A 433 -19.22 2.27 -1.63
CA VAL A 433 -18.08 1.47 -1.18
C VAL A 433 -16.80 2.07 -1.76
N MET A 434 -15.83 2.35 -0.90
CA MET A 434 -14.57 2.95 -1.28
C MET A 434 -13.39 2.13 -0.78
N VAL A 435 -12.42 1.86 -1.63
CA VAL A 435 -11.21 1.12 -1.27
C VAL A 435 -10.01 2.06 -1.35
N SER A 436 -9.33 2.26 -0.20
CA SER A 436 -8.16 3.14 -0.03
C SER A 436 -8.36 4.51 -0.68
N PRO A 437 -9.40 5.26 -0.32
CA PRO A 437 -9.84 6.45 -1.05
C PRO A 437 -8.80 7.55 -1.11
N THR A 438 -7.86 7.62 -0.18
CA THR A 438 -6.86 8.68 -0.11
C THR A 438 -5.44 8.22 -0.47
N ALA A 439 -5.27 6.99 -0.94
CA ALA A 439 -3.95 6.44 -1.28
C ALA A 439 -3.23 7.30 -2.33
N GLY A 440 -2.02 7.76 -1.99
CA GLY A 440 -1.20 8.59 -2.88
C GLY A 440 -1.80 9.97 -3.19
N VAL A 441 -2.57 10.52 -2.26
CA VAL A 441 -3.18 11.85 -2.33
C VAL A 441 -2.52 12.77 -1.30
N ASP A 442 -2.29 14.03 -1.64
CA ASP A 442 -1.74 15.02 -0.70
C ASP A 442 -2.75 15.38 0.41
N VAL A 443 -2.24 15.87 1.55
CA VAL A 443 -3.04 16.13 2.76
C VAL A 443 -4.27 17.02 2.51
N ARG A 444 -4.13 18.08 1.69
CA ARG A 444 -5.26 18.99 1.41
C ARG A 444 -6.33 18.32 0.55
N SER A 445 -5.89 17.55 -0.43
CA SER A 445 -6.80 16.79 -1.30
C SER A 445 -7.51 15.68 -0.51
N LYS A 446 -6.83 15.05 0.47
CA LYS A 446 -7.39 14.06 1.40
C LYS A 446 -8.55 14.66 2.19
N ASP A 447 -8.33 15.79 2.87
CA ASP A 447 -9.37 16.47 3.65
C ASP A 447 -10.58 16.85 2.78
N SER A 448 -10.33 17.40 1.60
CA SER A 448 -11.40 17.77 0.66
C SER A 448 -12.24 16.56 0.22
N LEU A 449 -11.58 15.41 -0.04
CA LEU A 449 -12.23 14.17 -0.45
C LEU A 449 -13.08 13.60 0.69
N LEU A 450 -12.55 13.50 1.92
CA LEU A 450 -13.27 12.98 3.07
C LEU A 450 -14.46 13.87 3.46
N ARG A 451 -14.36 15.19 3.32
CA ARG A 451 -15.48 16.11 3.50
C ARG A 451 -16.59 15.86 2.48
N ALA A 452 -16.26 15.69 1.21
CA ALA A 452 -17.24 15.37 0.18
C ALA A 452 -17.99 14.05 0.46
N VAL A 453 -17.28 13.05 1.01
CA VAL A 453 -17.87 11.79 1.45
C VAL A 453 -18.81 12.01 2.64
N ALA A 454 -18.40 12.79 3.65
CA ALA A 454 -19.23 13.13 4.81
C ALA A 454 -20.49 13.90 4.39
N GLU A 455 -20.39 14.79 3.41
CA GLU A 455 -21.55 15.50 2.84
C GLU A 455 -22.50 14.53 2.10
N ALA A 456 -21.96 13.55 1.34
CA ALA A 456 -22.79 12.53 0.72
C ALA A 456 -23.54 11.69 1.78
N ALA A 457 -22.87 11.32 2.87
CA ALA A 457 -23.49 10.65 3.99
C ALA A 457 -24.58 11.52 4.65
N ALA A 458 -24.33 12.80 4.86
CA ALA A 458 -25.35 13.73 5.41
C ALA A 458 -26.60 13.82 4.54
N ARG A 459 -26.48 13.53 3.22
CA ARG A 459 -27.64 13.43 2.31
C ARG A 459 -28.31 12.05 2.30
N GLY A 460 -27.85 11.13 3.13
CA GLY A 460 -28.45 9.80 3.33
C GLY A 460 -27.77 8.65 2.59
N THR A 461 -26.61 8.86 1.97
CA THR A 461 -25.81 7.77 1.41
C THR A 461 -25.12 7.01 2.55
N GLY A 462 -25.31 5.69 2.67
CA GLY A 462 -24.51 4.86 3.56
C GLY A 462 -23.13 4.59 2.93
N VAL A 463 -22.06 4.69 3.71
CA VAL A 463 -20.69 4.60 3.18
C VAL A 463 -19.91 3.49 3.88
N LEU A 464 -19.26 2.61 3.11
CA LEU A 464 -18.26 1.66 3.57
C LEU A 464 -16.88 2.10 3.09
N ILE A 465 -15.99 2.45 4.02
CA ILE A 465 -14.61 2.84 3.75
C ILE A 465 -13.68 1.69 4.10
N VAL A 466 -13.08 1.08 3.11
CA VAL A 466 -12.08 0.02 3.26
C VAL A 466 -10.69 0.64 3.14
N SER A 467 -9.93 0.72 4.23
CA SER A 467 -8.62 1.39 4.21
C SER A 467 -7.65 0.80 5.23
N ASP A 468 -6.36 0.91 4.94
CA ASP A 468 -5.25 0.66 5.87
C ASP A 468 -4.80 1.96 6.56
N GLU A 469 -5.24 3.12 6.05
CA GLU A 469 -4.93 4.41 6.63
C GLU A 469 -5.92 4.75 7.74
N LEU A 470 -5.46 4.84 8.98
CA LEU A 470 -6.30 5.17 10.14
C LEU A 470 -7.03 6.51 9.97
N ASP A 471 -6.37 7.48 9.32
CA ASP A 471 -6.95 8.79 9.08
C ASP A 471 -8.20 8.75 8.19
N ASP A 472 -8.31 7.79 7.27
CA ASP A 472 -9.51 7.60 6.44
C ASP A 472 -10.72 7.20 7.28
N LEU A 473 -10.46 6.54 8.41
CA LEU A 473 -11.46 5.93 9.28
C LEU A 473 -11.89 6.85 10.44
N ARG A 474 -11.20 7.99 10.66
CA ARG A 474 -11.49 8.91 11.77
C ARG A 474 -12.93 9.43 11.77
N SER A 475 -13.52 9.60 10.59
CA SER A 475 -14.88 10.10 10.44
C SER A 475 -15.94 9.00 10.46
N CYS A 476 -15.56 7.73 10.60
CA CYS A 476 -16.48 6.61 10.66
C CYS A 476 -17.22 6.57 12.00
N ASP A 477 -18.49 6.18 11.95
CA ASP A 477 -19.34 6.00 13.14
C ASP A 477 -18.95 4.74 13.90
N ARG A 478 -18.47 3.72 13.18
CA ARG A 478 -17.83 2.50 13.70
C ARG A 478 -16.86 1.92 12.70
N VAL A 479 -15.92 1.12 13.19
CA VAL A 479 -14.89 0.45 12.39
C VAL A 479 -14.93 -1.05 12.66
N LEU A 480 -15.05 -1.83 11.60
CA LEU A 480 -14.96 -3.28 11.62
C LEU A 480 -13.51 -3.69 11.39
N VAL A 481 -13.00 -4.59 12.21
CA VAL A 481 -11.65 -5.15 12.05
C VAL A 481 -11.76 -6.52 11.41
N MET A 482 -11.08 -6.69 10.30
CA MET A 482 -11.05 -7.95 9.56
C MET A 482 -9.70 -8.63 9.71
N PHE A 483 -9.70 -9.88 10.19
CA PHE A 483 -8.50 -10.67 10.43
C PHE A 483 -8.72 -12.09 9.91
N HIS A 484 -7.75 -12.64 9.16
CA HIS A 484 -7.82 -13.98 8.56
C HIS A 484 -9.16 -14.30 7.87
N GLY A 485 -9.68 -13.34 7.12
CA GLY A 485 -10.91 -13.53 6.34
C GLY A 485 -12.21 -13.45 7.14
N ARG A 486 -12.19 -13.00 8.39
CA ARG A 486 -13.38 -12.84 9.25
C ARG A 486 -13.42 -11.46 9.88
N VAL A 487 -14.62 -10.94 10.13
CA VAL A 487 -14.80 -9.78 11.00
C VAL A 487 -14.67 -10.25 12.44
N VAL A 488 -13.65 -9.78 13.13
CA VAL A 488 -13.31 -10.25 14.50
C VAL A 488 -13.68 -9.23 15.57
N ARG A 489 -13.80 -7.95 15.22
CA ARG A 489 -14.09 -6.88 16.18
C ARG A 489 -14.84 -5.75 15.52
N GLU A 490 -15.67 -5.07 16.29
CA GLU A 490 -16.27 -3.78 15.95
C GLU A 490 -15.86 -2.76 17.02
N VAL A 491 -15.44 -1.59 16.58
CA VAL A 491 -14.98 -0.50 17.44
C VAL A 491 -15.80 0.75 17.12
N SER A 492 -16.40 1.34 18.14
CA SER A 492 -17.21 2.56 18.01
C SER A 492 -16.34 3.79 17.81
N ARG A 493 -16.93 4.86 17.29
CA ARG A 493 -16.27 6.18 17.09
C ARG A 493 -15.51 6.65 18.33
N GLY A 494 -14.35 7.26 18.12
CA GLY A 494 -13.50 7.77 19.20
C GLY A 494 -12.38 6.83 19.64
N TRP A 495 -12.17 5.76 18.90
CA TRP A 495 -11.08 4.80 19.12
C TRP A 495 -9.68 5.45 19.09
N ALA A 496 -8.75 4.86 19.84
CA ALA A 496 -7.34 5.21 19.81
C ALA A 496 -6.60 4.45 18.70
N ASP A 497 -5.55 5.04 18.10
CA ASP A 497 -4.74 4.40 17.06
C ASP A 497 -4.21 3.05 17.50
N ALA A 498 -3.68 2.98 18.72
CA ALA A 498 -3.15 1.76 19.29
C ALA A 498 -4.20 0.65 19.38
N GLU A 499 -5.45 0.99 19.69
CA GLU A 499 -6.55 0.03 19.78
C GLU A 499 -6.83 -0.66 18.44
N LEU A 500 -6.93 0.11 17.34
CA LEU A 500 -7.15 -0.46 16.02
C LEU A 500 -5.93 -1.22 15.49
N VAL A 501 -4.73 -0.68 15.68
CA VAL A 501 -3.51 -1.36 15.23
C VAL A 501 -3.35 -2.69 15.97
N THR A 502 -3.56 -2.71 17.29
CA THR A 502 -3.51 -3.94 18.10
C THR A 502 -4.52 -4.98 17.61
N ALA A 503 -5.75 -4.55 17.32
CA ALA A 503 -6.79 -5.45 16.81
C ALA A 503 -6.48 -5.99 15.40
N VAL A 504 -5.92 -5.16 14.50
CA VAL A 504 -5.49 -5.58 13.15
C VAL A 504 -4.35 -6.59 13.21
N GLU A 505 -3.44 -6.45 14.18
CA GLU A 505 -2.30 -7.33 14.38
C GLU A 505 -2.65 -8.61 15.19
N GLY A 506 -3.89 -8.76 15.64
CA GLY A 506 -4.34 -9.92 16.41
C GLY A 506 -3.63 -10.09 17.75
N VAL A 507 -3.18 -9.00 18.37
CA VAL A 507 -2.40 -8.99 19.63
C VAL A 507 -3.30 -9.24 20.86
N GLU A 508 -4.59 -8.97 20.77
CA GLU A 508 -5.57 -9.35 21.80
C GLU A 508 -6.01 -10.80 21.54
N GLU A 509 -5.92 -11.66 22.57
CA GLU A 509 -6.49 -13.01 22.53
C GLU A 509 -7.99 -12.91 22.22
N LEU A 510 -8.41 -13.62 21.16
CA LEU A 510 -9.79 -13.81 20.76
C LEU A 510 -10.55 -14.64 21.79
#